data_364094c0e0fff6c252d660b7dd24f3e0
#
_entry.id   364094c0e0fff6c252d660b7dd24f3e0
#
_cell.length_a   1.000
_cell.length_b   1.000
_cell.length_c   1.000
_cell.angle_alpha   90.00
_cell.angle_beta   90.00
_cell.angle_gamma   90.00
#
_symmetry.space_group_name_H-M   'P 1'
#
loop_
_entity.id
_entity.type
_entity.pdbx_description
1 polymer ?
#
loop_
_entity_poly.entity_id
_entity_poly.type
_entity_poly.pdbx_seq_one_letter_code
_entity_poly.pdbx_strand_id
1 'polypeptide(L)' 'MEGKTGTRVVIGGIYKCKEHPEATKTFVKGTVFLPCGRAGSHGTTWILVRKTP' A
#
# COMPACT_ATOMS: atom_id res chain seq x y z
N MET A 1 -8.49 -5.05 4.46
CA MET A 1 -7.58 -4.36 5.37
C MET A 1 -6.94 -3.17 4.68
N GLU A 2 -6.73 -2.10 5.40
CA GLU A 2 -6.19 -0.87 4.86
C GLU A 2 -4.98 -0.41 5.66
N GLY A 3 -4.08 0.31 4.99
CA GLY A 3 -2.94 0.93 5.64
C GLY A 3 -2.65 2.27 4.99
N LYS A 4 -2.30 3.26 5.81
CA LYS A 4 -1.99 4.60 5.33
C LYS A 4 -0.50 4.77 5.11
N THR A 5 -0.13 5.60 4.14
CA THR A 5 1.27 5.99 3.92
C THR A 5 1.88 6.46 5.23
N GLY A 6 3.07 5.97 5.54
CA GLY A 6 3.76 6.32 6.77
C GLY A 6 3.51 5.37 7.92
N THR A 7 2.54 4.47 7.83
CA THR A 7 2.31 3.47 8.87
C THR A 7 3.03 2.18 8.53
N ARG A 8 3.25 1.35 9.57
CA ARG A 8 3.97 0.09 9.36
C ARG A 8 3.04 -0.98 8.81
N VAL A 9 3.57 -1.75 7.86
CA VAL A 9 2.85 -2.87 7.26
C VAL A 9 2.81 -4.01 8.27
N VAL A 10 1.61 -4.45 8.66
CA VAL A 10 1.45 -5.57 9.60
C VAL A 10 1.11 -6.86 8.89
N ILE A 11 0.56 -6.80 7.70
CA ILE A 11 0.27 -7.97 6.89
C ILE A 11 0.92 -7.77 5.53
N GLY A 12 1.89 -8.62 5.20
CA GLY A 12 2.53 -8.59 3.89
C GLY A 12 1.58 -9.02 2.80
N GLY A 13 1.63 -8.37 1.66
CA GLY A 13 0.79 -8.72 0.53
C GLY A 13 0.82 -7.68 -0.56
N ILE A 14 -0.09 -7.85 -1.50
CA ILE A 14 -0.26 -6.93 -2.62
C ILE A 14 -1.35 -5.95 -2.23
N TYR A 15 -1.02 -4.67 -2.32
CA TYR A 15 -1.93 -3.57 -1.98
C TYR A 15 -2.17 -2.70 -3.21
N LYS A 16 -3.31 -2.04 -3.24
CA LYS A 16 -3.63 -1.06 -4.28
C LYS A 16 -3.85 0.30 -3.65
N CYS A 17 -3.52 1.35 -4.39
CA CYS A 17 -3.82 2.71 -3.97
C CYS A 17 -5.33 2.94 -4.06
N LYS A 18 -5.92 3.49 -2.99
CA LYS A 18 -7.35 3.73 -2.95
C LYS A 18 -7.82 4.65 -4.08
N GLU A 19 -7.02 5.67 -4.39
CA GLU A 19 -7.36 6.65 -5.41
C GLU A 19 -6.96 6.21 -6.81
N HIS A 20 -6.02 5.26 -6.92
CA HIS A 20 -5.54 4.75 -8.20
C HIS A 20 -5.54 3.22 -8.14
N PRO A 21 -6.71 2.57 -8.29
CA PRO A 21 -6.80 1.12 -8.11
C PRO A 21 -5.91 0.31 -9.06
N GLU A 22 -5.48 0.91 -10.17
CA GLU A 22 -4.56 0.25 -11.09
C GLU A 22 -3.11 0.26 -10.58
N ALA A 23 -2.82 1.11 -9.61
CA ALA A 23 -1.48 1.20 -9.03
C ALA A 23 -1.36 0.23 -7.86
N THR A 24 -0.74 -0.91 -8.10
CA THR A 24 -0.56 -1.93 -7.08
C THR A 24 0.91 -2.05 -6.70
N LYS A 25 1.17 -2.41 -5.45
CA LYS A 25 2.52 -2.65 -4.95
C LYS A 25 2.49 -3.79 -3.95
N THR A 26 3.61 -4.52 -3.91
CA THR A 26 3.81 -5.56 -2.90
C THR A 26 4.54 -4.93 -1.71
N PHE A 27 3.99 -5.09 -0.53
CA PHE A 27 4.63 -4.63 0.71
C PHE A 27 4.93 -5.83 1.58
N VAL A 28 6.08 -5.81 2.22
CA VAL A 28 6.52 -6.87 3.13
C VAL A 28 6.21 -6.44 4.57
N LYS A 29 5.77 -7.38 5.38
CA LYS A 29 5.53 -7.13 6.81
C LYS A 29 6.76 -6.51 7.46
N GLY A 30 6.55 -5.46 8.23
CA GLY A 30 7.62 -4.76 8.93
C GLY A 30 8.15 -3.54 8.19
N THR A 31 7.78 -3.36 6.93
CA THR A 31 8.16 -2.16 6.19
C THR A 31 7.10 -1.07 6.42
N VAL A 32 7.33 0.10 5.86
CA VAL A 32 6.42 1.23 5.98
C VAL A 32 5.73 1.44 4.64
N PHE A 33 4.43 1.76 4.67
CA PHE A 33 3.70 2.06 3.45
C PHE A 33 4.28 3.31 2.80
N LEU A 34 4.65 3.19 1.53
CA LEU A 34 5.21 4.28 0.74
C LEU A 34 4.08 5.14 0.19
N PRO A 35 4.36 6.40 -0.19
CA PRO A 35 3.36 7.20 -0.90
C PRO A 35 3.08 6.61 -2.28
N CYS A 36 1.88 6.85 -2.78
CA CYS A 36 1.54 6.47 -4.14
C CYS A 36 2.39 7.29 -5.12
N GLY A 37 3.06 6.62 -6.05
CA GLY A 37 3.92 7.28 -7.02
C GLY A 37 3.17 8.01 -8.14
N ARG A 38 1.86 7.87 -8.19
CA ARG A 38 1.05 8.55 -9.18
C ARG A 38 0.79 9.98 -8.77
N ALA A 39 0.56 10.85 -9.73
CA ALA A 39 0.22 12.25 -9.48
C ALA A 39 1.19 12.95 -8.53
N GLY A 40 2.49 12.66 -8.64
CA GLY A 40 3.51 13.37 -7.88
C GLY A 40 3.77 12.83 -6.48
N SER A 41 3.50 11.58 -6.23
CA SER A 41 3.81 10.93 -4.95
C SER A 41 3.02 11.53 -3.78
N HIS A 42 1.73 11.32 -3.79
CA HIS A 42 0.86 11.79 -2.71
C HIS A 42 0.68 10.72 -1.63
N GLY A 43 0.38 11.15 -0.41
CA GLY A 43 -0.02 10.23 0.65
C GLY A 43 -1.36 9.60 0.31
N THR A 44 -1.53 8.33 0.65
CA THR A 44 -2.73 7.61 0.28
C THR A 44 -3.06 6.50 1.27
N THR A 45 -4.22 5.89 1.11
CA THR A 45 -4.59 4.68 1.82
C THR A 45 -4.38 3.51 0.88
N TRP A 46 -3.64 2.51 1.35
CA TRP A 46 -3.41 1.28 0.61
C TRP A 46 -4.42 0.23 1.05
N ILE A 47 -5.01 -0.46 0.10
CA ILE A 47 -6.04 -1.48 0.37
C ILE A 47 -5.45 -2.84 0.03
N LEU A 48 -5.52 -3.78 0.98
CA LEU A 48 -5.00 -5.13 0.76
C LEU A 48 -5.86 -5.84 -0.29
N VAL A 49 -5.20 -6.25 -1.36
CA VAL A 49 -5.83 -7.01 -2.44
C VAL A 49 -5.66 -8.50 -2.19
N ARG A 50 -4.44 -8.89 -1.79
CA ARG A 50 -4.11 -10.30 -1.63
C ARG A 50 -2.96 -10.45 -0.63
N LYS A 51 -3.10 -11.36 0.31
CA LYS A 51 -2.02 -11.68 1.23
C LYS A 51 -0.95 -12.50 0.54
N THR A 52 0.30 -12.25 0.91
CA THR A 52 1.40 -13.12 0.50
C THR A 52 1.77 -14.02 1.67
N PRO A 53 2.28 -15.22 1.40
CA PRO A 53 2.75 -16.13 2.45
C PRO A 53 3.88 -15.52 3.28
#